data_9dd7902cbb13e3a5840bfd895b0223a9
#
_entry.id   9dd7902cbb13e3a5840bfd895b0223a9
#
_cell.length_a   1.000
_cell.length_b   1.000
_cell.length_c   1.000
_cell.angle_alpha   90.00
_cell.angle_beta   90.00
_cell.angle_gamma   90.00
#
_symmetry.space_group_name_H-M   'P 1'
#
loop_
_entity.id
_entity.type
_entity.pdbx_description
1 polymer ?
#
loop_
_entity_poly.entity_id
_entity_poly.type
_entity_poly.pdbx_seq_one_letter_code
_entity_poly.pdbx_strand_id
1 'polypeptide(L)'
;PEEQMTLKIGYEPIKGDPEDDDDSIGMDDVSYHIENLEEKELPIDPINAYNHMAIYLRWCMEHDLMGGKFLAEHGEVVNQVKADPGNTDLRTFIREELFGCLFSALFNQKGRAFAHYYYGEIDAPYYPADIDDYALKYFGPSRYHSNEFQQEAYLFIPFDEKYYQTMAQVIEERFENWQGQDFDEDTLEPSEVAQAIMEYLDCECTYFPSMADDDPIM
;
A
#
# COMPACT_ATOMS: atom_id res chain seq x y z
N PRO A 1 4.16 12.84 -41.90
CA PRO A 1 2.99 12.46 -41.13
C PRO A 1 3.46 11.58 -39.99
N GLU A 2 3.41 12.13 -38.80
CA GLU A 2 3.73 11.43 -37.55
C GLU A 2 2.52 10.57 -37.20
N GLU A 3 2.70 9.26 -37.22
CA GLU A 3 1.74 8.33 -36.65
C GLU A 3 1.80 8.41 -35.14
N GLN A 4 0.79 8.99 -34.51
CA GLN A 4 0.56 8.90 -33.09
C GLN A 4 0.19 7.45 -32.73
N MET A 5 1.13 6.75 -32.13
CA MET A 5 0.91 5.44 -31.56
C MET A 5 0.14 5.60 -30.25
N THR A 6 -1.18 5.47 -30.32
CA THR A 6 -2.04 5.42 -29.13
C THR A 6 -1.88 4.06 -28.50
N LEU A 7 -1.14 3.98 -27.40
CA LEU A 7 -1.11 2.79 -26.54
C LEU A 7 -2.51 2.62 -25.92
N LYS A 8 -3.30 1.73 -26.48
CA LYS A 8 -4.47 1.20 -25.81
C LYS A 8 -3.98 0.14 -24.81
N ILE A 9 -3.87 0.51 -23.57
CA ILE A 9 -3.78 -0.47 -22.48
C ILE A 9 -5.17 -1.10 -22.37
N GLY A 10 -5.37 -2.18 -23.10
CA GLY A 10 -6.56 -3.01 -23.00
C GLY A 10 -6.43 -3.93 -21.79
N TYR A 11 -7.01 -3.57 -20.68
CA TYR A 11 -7.27 -4.50 -19.60
C TYR A 11 -8.45 -5.39 -20.04
N GLU A 12 -8.18 -6.62 -20.46
CA GLU A 12 -9.22 -7.63 -20.59
C GLU A 12 -9.32 -8.38 -19.26
N PRO A 13 -10.45 -8.29 -18.54
CA PRO A 13 -10.64 -9.06 -17.32
C PRO A 13 -10.65 -10.55 -17.68
N ILE A 14 -9.77 -11.32 -17.05
CA ILE A 14 -9.75 -12.78 -17.16
C ILE A 14 -11.02 -13.30 -16.48
N LYS A 15 -11.94 -13.87 -17.28
CA LYS A 15 -13.13 -14.52 -16.73
C LYS A 15 -12.72 -15.77 -15.99
N GLY A 16 -12.99 -15.83 -14.69
CA GLY A 16 -13.14 -17.13 -14.08
C GLY A 16 -12.65 -17.39 -12.67
N ASP A 17 -12.58 -16.43 -11.77
CA ASP A 17 -12.44 -16.73 -10.35
C ASP A 17 -13.50 -15.97 -9.55
N PRO A 18 -14.36 -16.65 -8.75
CA PRO A 18 -15.31 -15.96 -7.89
C PRO A 18 -14.67 -15.17 -6.73
N GLU A 19 -13.34 -15.17 -6.64
CA GLU A 19 -12.56 -14.31 -5.76
C GLU A 19 -12.16 -12.97 -6.41
N ASP A 20 -12.59 -12.69 -7.65
CA ASP A 20 -12.25 -11.48 -8.39
C ASP A 20 -13.21 -10.32 -8.03
N ASP A 21 -12.78 -9.47 -7.12
CA ASP A 21 -12.38 -8.08 -7.42
C ASP A 21 -13.37 -6.94 -7.20
N ASP A 22 -14.58 -7.12 -6.70
CA ASP A 22 -15.42 -5.95 -6.41
C ASP A 22 -15.10 -5.30 -5.04
N ASP A 23 -14.35 -6.01 -4.17
CA ASP A 23 -14.02 -5.57 -2.80
C ASP A 23 -12.53 -5.22 -2.59
N SER A 24 -11.77 -4.97 -3.65
CA SER A 24 -10.36 -4.57 -3.52
C SER A 24 -10.23 -3.13 -3.06
N ILE A 25 -9.60 -2.92 -1.91
CA ILE A 25 -9.26 -1.58 -1.43
C ILE A 25 -7.82 -1.22 -1.77
N GLY A 26 -7.59 0.06 -2.13
CA GLY A 26 -6.26 0.65 -2.11
C GLY A 26 -5.79 0.74 -0.66
N MET A 27 -4.65 0.13 -0.37
CA MET A 27 -4.07 0.15 0.97
C MET A 27 -3.07 1.29 1.12
N ASP A 28 -2.22 1.46 0.11
CA ASP A 28 -1.15 2.45 0.13
C ASP A 28 -0.79 2.87 -1.30
N ASP A 29 -0.46 4.15 -1.47
CA ASP A 29 -0.02 4.74 -2.73
C ASP A 29 1.20 5.63 -2.45
N VAL A 30 2.32 5.26 -3.03
CA VAL A 30 3.58 5.97 -2.83
C VAL A 30 3.54 7.42 -3.29
N SER A 31 2.66 7.79 -4.21
CA SER A 31 2.56 9.16 -4.74
C SER A 31 2.35 10.17 -3.63
N TYR A 32 1.51 9.86 -2.65
CA TYR A 32 1.28 10.68 -1.47
C TYR A 32 2.56 10.96 -0.66
N HIS A 33 3.39 9.93 -0.47
CA HIS A 33 4.65 10.05 0.28
C HIS A 33 5.72 10.81 -0.51
N ILE A 34 5.75 10.62 -1.83
CA ILE A 34 6.67 11.33 -2.73
C ILE A 34 6.29 12.82 -2.83
N GLU A 35 5.01 13.14 -2.96
CA GLU A 35 4.53 14.53 -2.95
C GLU A 35 4.94 15.25 -1.67
N ASN A 36 4.73 14.64 -0.49
CA ASN A 36 5.18 15.20 0.78
C ASN A 36 6.70 15.43 0.82
N LEU A 37 7.47 14.49 0.26
CA LEU A 37 8.92 14.57 0.20
C LEU A 37 9.37 15.75 -0.67
N GLU A 38 8.75 15.92 -1.84
CA GLU A 38 9.05 16.99 -2.80
C GLU A 38 8.59 18.36 -2.28
N GLU A 39 7.35 18.48 -1.79
CA GLU A 39 6.80 19.73 -1.25
C GLU A 39 7.60 20.26 -0.05
N LYS A 40 8.10 19.35 0.78
CA LYS A 40 8.90 19.68 1.97
C LYS A 40 10.40 19.75 1.69
N GLU A 41 10.82 19.54 0.43
CA GLU A 41 12.22 19.54 -0.01
C GLU A 41 13.11 18.68 0.92
N LEU A 42 12.64 17.47 1.30
CA LEU A 42 13.36 16.62 2.23
C LEU A 42 14.62 16.03 1.59
N PRO A 43 15.78 16.07 2.27
CA PRO A 43 17.08 15.68 1.70
C PRO A 43 17.30 14.17 1.77
N ILE A 44 16.34 13.37 1.30
CA ILE A 44 16.37 11.90 1.31
C ILE A 44 16.08 11.34 -0.08
N ASP A 45 16.50 10.11 -0.30
CA ASP A 45 16.22 9.41 -1.56
C ASP A 45 14.71 9.06 -1.63
N PRO A 46 14.01 9.40 -2.74
CA PRO A 46 12.59 9.05 -2.93
C PRO A 46 12.28 7.55 -2.77
N ILE A 47 13.24 6.67 -2.96
CA ILE A 47 13.06 5.22 -2.72
C ILE A 47 12.69 4.91 -1.26
N ASN A 48 12.98 5.81 -0.31
CA ASN A 48 12.61 5.62 1.08
C ASN A 48 11.09 5.67 1.32
N ALA A 49 10.35 6.32 0.42
CA ALA A 49 8.89 6.34 0.44
C ALA A 49 8.27 4.93 0.36
N TYR A 50 9.00 3.96 -0.19
CA TYR A 50 8.58 2.57 -0.33
C TYR A 50 8.94 1.67 0.86
N ASN A 51 9.69 2.17 1.86
CA ASN A 51 10.25 1.33 2.92
C ASN A 51 9.17 0.56 3.69
N HIS A 52 8.14 1.24 4.17
CA HIS A 52 7.06 0.64 4.95
C HIS A 52 6.23 -0.34 4.11
N MET A 53 5.94 0.00 2.85
CA MET A 53 5.24 -0.88 1.92
C MET A 53 6.02 -2.18 1.69
N ALA A 54 7.35 -2.07 1.49
CA ALA A 54 8.23 -3.22 1.28
C ALA A 54 8.31 -4.13 2.51
N ILE A 55 8.28 -3.56 3.72
CA ILE A 55 8.24 -4.33 4.97
C ILE A 55 6.96 -5.16 5.07
N TYR A 56 5.80 -4.53 4.85
CA TYR A 56 4.51 -5.23 4.93
C TYR A 56 4.40 -6.32 3.87
N LEU A 57 4.74 -6.00 2.62
CA LEU A 57 4.70 -6.95 1.51
C LEU A 57 5.62 -8.15 1.76
N ARG A 58 6.85 -7.91 2.25
CA ARG A 58 7.79 -8.99 2.61
C ARG A 58 7.20 -9.91 3.67
N TRP A 59 6.64 -9.33 4.75
CA TRP A 59 6.03 -10.11 5.81
C TRP A 59 4.87 -10.98 5.27
N CYS A 60 4.01 -10.43 4.44
CA CYS A 60 2.93 -11.19 3.80
C CYS A 60 3.45 -12.33 2.89
N MET A 61 4.54 -12.11 2.14
CA MET A 61 5.17 -13.15 1.33
C MET A 61 5.74 -14.29 2.19
N GLU A 62 6.41 -13.95 3.30
CA GLU A 62 7.00 -14.93 4.23
C GLU A 62 5.93 -15.75 4.95
N HIS A 63 4.70 -15.22 5.11
CA HIS A 63 3.57 -15.85 5.82
C HIS A 63 2.53 -16.50 4.91
N ASP A 64 2.84 -16.71 3.63
CA ASP A 64 1.94 -17.36 2.65
C ASP A 64 0.58 -16.65 2.47
N LEU A 65 0.57 -15.32 2.58
CA LEU A 65 -0.64 -14.52 2.48
C LEU A 65 -0.88 -13.94 1.07
N MET A 66 -0.03 -14.29 0.08
CA MET A 66 -0.18 -13.79 -1.28
C MET A 66 -1.28 -14.53 -2.04
N GLY A 67 -2.04 -13.80 -2.86
CA GLY A 67 -3.12 -14.34 -3.69
C GLY A 67 -2.64 -15.19 -4.87
N GLY A 68 -3.50 -16.08 -5.36
CA GLY A 68 -3.17 -16.99 -6.46
C GLY A 68 -2.74 -16.28 -7.75
N LYS A 69 -3.39 -15.16 -8.10
CA LYS A 69 -3.02 -14.33 -9.25
C LYS A 69 -1.62 -13.73 -9.09
N PHE A 70 -1.35 -13.13 -7.92
CA PHE A 70 -0.04 -12.60 -7.61
C PHE A 70 1.06 -13.67 -7.70
N LEU A 71 0.79 -14.86 -7.14
CA LEU A 71 1.73 -15.98 -7.19
C LEU A 71 1.97 -16.51 -8.63
N ALA A 72 0.95 -16.45 -9.49
CA ALA A 72 1.09 -16.84 -10.88
C ALA A 72 1.96 -15.85 -11.68
N GLU A 73 1.88 -14.57 -11.37
CA GLU A 73 2.63 -13.50 -12.07
C GLU A 73 4.01 -13.26 -11.46
N HIS A 74 4.12 -13.30 -10.13
CA HIS A 74 5.30 -12.89 -9.36
C HIS A 74 5.84 -13.97 -8.40
N GLY A 75 5.49 -15.25 -8.62
CA GLY A 75 5.92 -16.35 -7.75
C GLY A 75 7.43 -16.50 -7.61
N GLU A 76 8.20 -16.09 -8.61
CA GLU A 76 9.67 -16.10 -8.54
C GLU A 76 10.20 -15.14 -7.48
N VAL A 77 9.67 -13.92 -7.39
CA VAL A 77 10.09 -12.95 -6.37
C VAL A 77 9.71 -13.41 -4.97
N VAL A 78 8.55 -14.05 -4.79
CA VAL A 78 8.15 -14.65 -3.51
C VAL A 78 9.14 -15.73 -3.08
N ASN A 79 9.52 -16.61 -4.00
CA ASN A 79 10.51 -17.65 -3.72
C ASN A 79 11.90 -17.07 -3.39
N GLN A 80 12.31 -15.99 -4.07
CA GLN A 80 13.58 -15.32 -3.78
C GLN A 80 13.56 -14.69 -2.38
N VAL A 81 12.47 -13.98 -2.03
CA VAL A 81 12.29 -13.39 -0.69
C VAL A 81 12.37 -14.45 0.40
N LYS A 82 11.73 -15.60 0.22
CA LYS A 82 11.75 -16.70 1.19
C LYS A 82 13.12 -17.36 1.30
N ALA A 83 13.88 -17.44 0.20
CA ALA A 83 15.19 -18.09 0.17
C ALA A 83 16.32 -17.16 0.65
N ASP A 84 16.31 -15.91 0.25
CA ASP A 84 17.33 -14.92 0.56
C ASP A 84 16.73 -13.49 0.54
N PRO A 85 16.04 -13.11 1.62
CA PRO A 85 15.35 -11.84 1.69
C PRO A 85 16.26 -10.61 1.59
N GLY A 86 17.54 -10.76 1.95
CA GLY A 86 18.53 -9.67 1.89
C GLY A 86 18.95 -9.28 0.46
N ASN A 87 18.71 -10.13 -0.53
CA ASN A 87 19.07 -9.90 -1.93
C ASN A 87 17.91 -9.41 -2.81
N THR A 88 16.70 -9.28 -2.26
CA THR A 88 15.52 -8.83 -3.00
C THR A 88 15.11 -7.42 -2.55
N ASP A 89 15.33 -6.41 -3.38
CA ASP A 89 14.85 -5.07 -3.08
C ASP A 89 13.38 -4.91 -3.48
N LEU A 90 12.48 -5.19 -2.52
CA LEU A 90 11.04 -5.06 -2.72
C LEU A 90 10.58 -3.61 -2.95
N ARG A 91 11.36 -2.59 -2.59
CA ARG A 91 11.04 -1.19 -2.90
C ARG A 91 11.07 -0.96 -4.41
N THR A 92 12.13 -1.47 -5.06
CA THR A 92 12.23 -1.44 -6.53
C THR A 92 11.13 -2.28 -7.18
N PHE A 93 10.83 -3.46 -6.64
CA PHE A 93 9.74 -4.31 -7.11
C PHE A 93 8.36 -3.58 -7.03
N ILE A 94 8.04 -2.94 -5.91
CA ILE A 94 6.79 -2.18 -5.76
C ILE A 94 6.73 -1.03 -6.77
N ARG A 95 7.84 -0.33 -6.97
CA ARG A 95 7.91 0.77 -7.93
C ARG A 95 7.68 0.32 -9.36
N GLU A 96 8.31 -0.78 -9.79
CA GLU A 96 8.38 -1.19 -11.19
C GLU A 96 7.25 -2.13 -11.59
N GLU A 97 6.87 -3.06 -10.70
CA GLU A 97 5.89 -4.10 -11.01
C GLU A 97 4.50 -3.80 -10.43
N LEU A 98 4.42 -3.09 -9.30
CA LEU A 98 3.16 -2.73 -8.66
C LEU A 98 2.79 -1.24 -8.83
N PHE A 99 3.54 -0.50 -9.66
CA PHE A 99 3.29 0.92 -9.98
C PHE A 99 3.19 1.84 -8.75
N GLY A 100 3.88 1.48 -7.68
CA GLY A 100 3.90 2.25 -6.43
C GLY A 100 2.71 2.02 -5.50
N CYS A 101 1.84 1.05 -5.78
CA CYS A 101 0.62 0.83 -5.03
C CYS A 101 0.58 -0.53 -4.35
N LEU A 102 -0.05 -0.60 -3.18
CA LEU A 102 -0.50 -1.84 -2.56
C LEU A 102 -2.02 -1.89 -2.53
N PHE A 103 -2.57 -3.01 -2.98
CA PHE A 103 -4.00 -3.28 -2.99
C PHE A 103 -4.30 -4.56 -2.22
N SER A 104 -5.44 -4.64 -1.58
CA SER A 104 -5.86 -5.85 -0.88
C SER A 104 -6.01 -7.06 -1.80
N ALA A 105 -6.28 -6.85 -3.10
CA ALA A 105 -6.32 -7.89 -4.14
C ALA A 105 -5.00 -8.63 -4.38
N LEU A 106 -3.86 -8.10 -3.91
CA LEU A 106 -2.56 -8.80 -3.97
C LEU A 106 -2.52 -10.04 -3.08
N PHE A 107 -3.40 -10.10 -2.08
CA PHE A 107 -3.37 -11.12 -1.02
C PHE A 107 -4.46 -12.17 -1.22
N ASN A 108 -4.24 -13.34 -0.61
CA ASN A 108 -5.29 -14.35 -0.47
C ASN A 108 -6.38 -13.87 0.52
N GLN A 109 -7.47 -14.63 0.67
CA GLN A 109 -8.61 -14.26 1.52
C GLN A 109 -8.17 -13.85 2.94
N LYS A 110 -7.28 -14.62 3.57
CA LYS A 110 -6.80 -14.34 4.92
C LYS A 110 -5.93 -13.07 4.97
N GLY A 111 -5.03 -12.91 3.99
CA GLY A 111 -4.18 -11.71 3.88
C GLY A 111 -5.00 -10.46 3.57
N ARG A 112 -6.04 -10.58 2.75
CA ARG A 112 -6.97 -9.50 2.42
C ARG A 112 -7.75 -9.06 3.67
N ALA A 113 -8.33 -9.99 4.41
CA ALA A 113 -9.04 -9.68 5.65
C ALA A 113 -8.14 -9.04 6.71
N PHE A 114 -6.90 -9.51 6.85
CA PHE A 114 -5.93 -8.87 7.74
C PHE A 114 -5.51 -7.48 7.26
N ALA A 115 -5.34 -7.30 5.95
CA ALA A 115 -5.03 -5.98 5.39
C ALA A 115 -6.15 -4.97 5.66
N HIS A 116 -7.41 -5.36 5.50
CA HIS A 116 -8.55 -4.51 5.86
C HIS A 116 -8.54 -4.11 7.34
N TYR A 117 -8.26 -5.07 8.22
CA TYR A 117 -8.18 -4.82 9.66
C TYR A 117 -7.01 -3.89 10.03
N TYR A 118 -5.84 -4.10 9.42
CA TYR A 118 -4.62 -3.46 9.90
C TYR A 118 -4.23 -2.18 9.14
N TYR A 119 -4.67 -2.06 7.87
CA TYR A 119 -4.44 -0.86 7.05
C TYR A 119 -5.65 0.05 6.95
N GLY A 120 -6.86 -0.50 7.07
CA GLY A 120 -8.08 0.19 6.67
C GLY A 120 -8.93 0.77 7.80
N GLU A 121 -8.80 0.29 9.05
CA GLU A 121 -9.71 0.71 10.12
C GLU A 121 -9.04 1.70 11.08
N ILE A 122 -9.60 2.92 11.16
CA ILE A 122 -9.05 4.03 11.96
C ILE A 122 -9.06 3.74 13.48
N ASP A 123 -9.99 2.90 13.96
CA ASP A 123 -10.15 2.57 15.38
C ASP A 123 -9.45 1.27 15.81
N ALA A 124 -8.90 0.52 14.86
CA ALA A 124 -8.11 -0.70 15.10
C ALA A 124 -6.61 -0.39 15.23
N PRO A 125 -5.77 -1.36 15.63
CA PRO A 125 -4.34 -1.23 15.41
C PRO A 125 -4.08 -0.89 13.94
N TYR A 126 -3.35 0.19 13.68
CA TYR A 126 -3.21 0.76 12.35
C TYR A 126 -1.75 0.76 11.92
N TYR A 127 -1.44 0.12 10.80
CA TYR A 127 -0.06 -0.08 10.37
C TYR A 127 0.75 1.21 10.23
N PRO A 128 0.25 2.29 9.60
CA PRO A 128 0.96 3.55 9.56
C PRO A 128 1.28 4.14 10.95
N ALA A 129 0.41 3.94 11.94
CA ALA A 129 0.69 4.37 13.32
C ALA A 129 1.81 3.56 13.96
N ASP A 130 1.88 2.25 13.71
CA ASP A 130 3.00 1.41 14.21
C ASP A 130 4.33 1.79 13.54
N ILE A 131 4.34 2.20 12.27
CA ILE A 131 5.51 2.75 11.56
C ILE A 131 5.96 4.06 12.23
N ASP A 132 5.02 4.93 12.53
CA ASP A 132 5.30 6.23 13.15
C ASP A 132 5.81 6.05 14.60
N ASP A 133 5.22 5.13 15.36
CA ASP A 133 5.68 4.72 16.69
C ASP A 133 7.11 4.15 16.66
N TYR A 134 7.46 3.41 15.61
CA TYR A 134 8.82 2.95 15.41
C TYR A 134 9.76 4.13 15.19
N ALA A 135 9.38 5.09 14.34
CA ALA A 135 10.17 6.30 14.09
C ALA A 135 10.39 7.10 15.37
N LEU A 136 9.35 7.26 16.19
CA LEU A 136 9.43 7.90 17.49
C LEU A 136 10.43 7.20 18.43
N LYS A 137 10.39 5.88 18.49
CA LYS A 137 11.33 5.07 19.29
C LYS A 137 12.75 5.14 18.76
N TYR A 138 12.92 5.14 17.43
CA TYR A 138 14.22 5.14 16.77
C TYR A 138 14.96 6.47 16.98
N PHE A 139 14.31 7.61 16.78
CA PHE A 139 14.92 8.93 16.90
C PHE A 139 14.84 9.51 18.30
N GLY A 140 13.92 9.01 19.13
CA GLY A 140 13.57 9.56 20.41
C GLY A 140 12.70 10.83 20.31
N PRO A 141 11.91 11.17 21.36
CA PRO A 141 10.87 12.21 21.28
C PRO A 141 11.40 13.58 20.85
N SER A 142 12.57 13.98 21.33
CA SER A 142 13.12 15.30 21.06
C SER A 142 13.51 15.50 19.58
N ARG A 143 14.08 14.49 18.95
CA ARG A 143 14.48 14.56 17.54
C ARG A 143 13.30 14.31 16.64
N TYR A 144 12.44 13.34 16.97
CA TYR A 144 11.23 13.02 16.22
C TYR A 144 10.35 14.26 16.01
N HIS A 145 10.15 15.10 17.04
CA HIS A 145 9.38 16.34 16.96
C HIS A 145 10.18 17.54 16.48
N SER A 146 11.41 17.37 16.03
CA SER A 146 12.20 18.46 15.47
C SER A 146 11.74 18.86 14.06
N ASN A 147 12.09 20.10 13.66
CA ASN A 147 11.81 20.56 12.30
C ASN A 147 12.63 19.84 11.22
N GLU A 148 13.62 19.03 11.60
CA GLU A 148 14.46 18.26 10.67
C GLU A 148 13.61 17.35 9.78
N PHE A 149 12.59 16.73 10.34
CA PHE A 149 11.76 15.75 9.65
C PHE A 149 10.48 16.33 9.04
N GLN A 150 10.09 17.53 9.41
CA GLN A 150 8.84 18.16 8.95
C GLN A 150 7.63 17.22 9.03
N GLN A 151 7.55 16.42 10.13
CA GLN A 151 6.52 15.42 10.41
C GLN A 151 6.62 14.13 9.56
N GLU A 152 7.70 13.94 8.79
CA GLU A 152 7.93 12.74 7.97
C GLU A 152 9.10 11.89 8.51
N ALA A 153 9.20 11.75 9.82
CA ALA A 153 10.33 11.05 10.45
C ALA A 153 10.51 9.61 9.97
N TYR A 154 9.42 8.90 9.66
CA TYR A 154 9.47 7.52 9.17
C TYR A 154 10.23 7.36 7.86
N LEU A 155 10.25 8.39 6.98
CA LEU A 155 10.99 8.37 5.72
C LEU A 155 12.51 8.40 5.91
N PHE A 156 12.98 8.87 7.08
CA PHE A 156 14.41 8.97 7.40
C PHE A 156 14.99 7.71 8.04
N ILE A 157 14.18 6.70 8.29
CA ILE A 157 14.66 5.45 8.87
C ILE A 157 15.44 4.66 7.82
N PRO A 158 16.68 4.24 8.11
CA PRO A 158 17.42 3.38 7.21
C PRO A 158 16.69 2.08 6.94
N PHE A 159 16.57 1.71 5.66
CA PHE A 159 15.98 0.44 5.25
C PHE A 159 17.01 -0.67 5.43
N ASP A 160 16.97 -1.33 6.57
CA ASP A 160 17.86 -2.42 6.94
C ASP A 160 17.11 -3.60 7.57
N GLU A 161 17.81 -4.70 7.74
CA GLU A 161 17.23 -5.92 8.30
C GLU A 161 16.74 -5.73 9.75
N LYS A 162 17.36 -4.84 10.52
CA LYS A 162 16.91 -4.55 11.89
C LYS A 162 15.55 -3.84 11.89
N TYR A 163 15.34 -2.92 10.97
CA TYR A 163 14.05 -2.25 10.80
C TYR A 163 12.98 -3.27 10.42
N TYR A 164 13.28 -4.11 9.42
CA TYR A 164 12.37 -5.17 9.02
C TYR A 164 12.03 -6.09 10.20
N GLN A 165 13.01 -6.65 10.89
CA GLN A 165 12.80 -7.61 11.98
C GLN A 165 11.97 -7.02 13.12
N THR A 166 12.18 -5.74 13.44
CA THR A 166 11.39 -5.08 14.48
C THR A 166 9.94 -4.91 14.06
N MET A 167 9.71 -4.45 12.83
CA MET A 167 8.34 -4.27 12.31
C MET A 167 7.64 -5.59 12.06
N ALA A 168 8.36 -6.62 11.60
CA ALA A 168 7.83 -7.96 11.43
C ALA A 168 7.28 -8.54 12.75
N GLN A 169 7.96 -8.29 13.87
CA GLN A 169 7.44 -8.67 15.20
C GLN A 169 6.16 -7.92 15.56
N VAL A 170 6.09 -6.63 15.25
CA VAL A 170 4.87 -5.83 15.48
C VAL A 170 3.72 -6.35 14.64
N ILE A 171 3.96 -6.60 13.33
CA ILE A 171 2.93 -7.13 12.43
C ILE A 171 2.46 -8.51 12.91
N GLU A 172 3.38 -9.38 13.35
CA GLU A 172 3.05 -10.70 13.90
C GLU A 172 2.15 -10.61 15.14
N GLU A 173 2.49 -9.73 16.09
CA GLU A 173 1.65 -9.50 17.28
C GLU A 173 0.24 -9.00 16.89
N ARG A 174 0.12 -8.13 15.88
CA ARG A 174 -1.16 -7.65 15.37
C ARG A 174 -1.95 -8.78 14.71
N PHE A 175 -1.28 -9.62 13.94
CA PHE A 175 -1.88 -10.75 13.25
C PHE A 175 -2.36 -11.84 14.21
N GLU A 176 -1.56 -12.18 15.24
CA GLU A 176 -1.95 -13.12 16.29
C GLU A 176 -3.16 -12.61 17.09
N ASN A 177 -3.16 -11.33 17.45
CA ASN A 177 -4.29 -10.72 18.16
C ASN A 177 -5.56 -10.67 17.31
N TRP A 178 -5.42 -10.41 16.01
CA TRP A 178 -6.53 -10.42 15.09
C TRP A 178 -7.13 -11.82 14.92
N GLN A 179 -6.31 -12.87 14.78
CA GLN A 179 -6.78 -14.27 14.68
C GLN A 179 -7.51 -14.76 15.94
N GLY A 180 -7.29 -14.12 17.09
CA GLY A 180 -8.01 -14.44 18.33
C GLY A 180 -9.41 -13.82 18.45
N GLN A 181 -9.80 -12.97 17.49
CA GLN A 181 -11.15 -12.44 17.41
C GLN A 181 -11.98 -13.35 16.50
N ASP A 182 -13.14 -13.84 17.00
CA ASP A 182 -14.08 -14.63 16.21
C ASP A 182 -14.52 -13.82 14.98
N PHE A 183 -13.94 -14.14 13.84
CA PHE A 183 -14.31 -13.57 12.56
C PHE A 183 -15.56 -14.32 12.07
N ASP A 184 -16.71 -13.70 12.19
CA ASP A 184 -17.93 -14.16 11.56
C ASP A 184 -17.87 -13.77 10.06
N GLU A 185 -17.54 -14.74 9.21
CA GLU A 185 -17.45 -14.56 7.75
C GLU A 185 -18.75 -14.01 7.12
N ASP A 186 -19.89 -14.18 7.81
CA ASP A 186 -21.20 -13.69 7.37
C ASP A 186 -21.44 -12.20 7.70
N THR A 187 -20.52 -11.53 8.41
CA THR A 187 -20.67 -10.10 8.81
C THR A 187 -19.82 -9.12 8.01
N LEU A 188 -19.14 -9.56 6.94
CA LEU A 188 -18.49 -8.65 5.99
C LEU A 188 -19.53 -7.99 5.05
N GLU A 189 -20.53 -7.35 5.62
CA GLU A 189 -21.18 -6.25 4.92
C GLU A 189 -20.15 -5.12 4.80
N PRO A 190 -20.00 -4.50 3.62
CA PRO A 190 -19.13 -3.34 3.47
C PRO A 190 -19.46 -2.35 4.57
N SER A 191 -18.49 -1.98 5.40
CA SER A 191 -18.76 -1.02 6.47
C SER A 191 -19.41 0.24 5.88
N GLU A 192 -20.34 0.87 6.59
CA GLU A 192 -20.98 2.13 6.14
C GLU A 192 -19.92 3.17 5.71
N VAL A 193 -18.70 3.08 6.25
CA VAL A 193 -17.55 3.92 5.89
C VAL A 193 -16.97 3.55 4.53
N ALA A 194 -16.86 2.26 4.20
CA ALA A 194 -16.40 1.81 2.88
C ALA A 194 -17.43 2.18 1.80
N GLN A 195 -18.72 2.05 2.07
CA GLN A 195 -19.78 2.53 1.19
C GLN A 195 -19.73 4.05 1.01
N ALA A 196 -19.52 4.81 2.09
CA ALA A 196 -19.40 6.28 2.03
C ALA A 196 -18.16 6.72 1.24
N ILE A 197 -17.03 6.01 1.34
CA ILE A 197 -15.83 6.28 0.56
C ILE A 197 -16.05 5.94 -0.92
N MET A 198 -16.70 4.82 -1.24
CA MET A 198 -17.05 4.47 -2.62
C MET A 198 -18.02 5.47 -3.23
N GLU A 199 -19.04 5.92 -2.50
CA GLU A 199 -19.96 6.98 -2.92
C GLU A 199 -19.23 8.32 -3.12
N TYR A 200 -18.24 8.64 -2.29
CA TYR A 200 -17.43 9.85 -2.43
C TYR A 200 -16.54 9.80 -3.68
N LEU A 201 -15.89 8.67 -3.94
CA LEU A 201 -15.06 8.46 -5.13
C LEU A 201 -15.90 8.44 -6.43
N ASP A 202 -17.10 7.87 -6.41
CA ASP A 202 -18.04 7.93 -7.54
C ASP A 202 -18.54 9.36 -7.80
N CYS A 203 -18.71 10.18 -6.75
CA CYS A 203 -19.08 11.60 -6.89
C CYS A 203 -17.95 12.46 -7.48
N GLU A 204 -16.67 12.17 -7.19
CA GLU A 204 -15.57 12.96 -7.76
C GLU A 204 -15.31 12.64 -9.23
N CYS A 205 -15.56 11.41 -9.68
CA CYS A 205 -15.45 11.04 -11.10
C CYS A 205 -16.46 11.74 -12.03
N THR A 206 -17.50 12.36 -11.50
CA THR A 206 -18.52 13.05 -12.31
C THR A 206 -18.30 14.56 -12.46
N TYR A 207 -17.26 15.14 -11.84
CA TYR A 207 -17.00 16.57 -11.91
C TYR A 207 -15.70 16.92 -12.65
N PHE A 208 -15.60 16.50 -13.92
CA PHE A 208 -14.77 17.22 -14.88
C PHE A 208 -15.69 18.17 -15.67
N PRO A 209 -15.60 19.50 -15.46
CA PRO A 209 -16.23 20.41 -16.38
C PRO A 209 -15.55 20.24 -17.74
N SER A 210 -16.33 19.87 -18.75
CA SER A 210 -15.85 19.88 -20.15
C SER A 210 -15.41 21.31 -20.47
N MET A 211 -14.10 21.53 -20.57
CA MET A 211 -13.57 22.70 -21.26
C MET A 211 -13.76 22.47 -22.76
N ALA A 212 -14.94 22.76 -23.24
CA ALA A 212 -15.20 22.99 -24.63
C ALA A 212 -16.36 23.99 -24.71
N ASP A 213 -16.00 25.25 -24.85
CA ASP A 213 -16.73 26.14 -25.76
C ASP A 213 -15.82 27.35 -26.03
N ASP A 214 -15.17 27.26 -27.19
CA ASP A 214 -14.63 28.39 -27.92
C ASP A 214 -15.78 29.37 -28.25
N ASP A 215 -15.76 30.55 -27.70
CA ASP A 215 -16.49 31.68 -28.26
C ASP A 215 -15.57 32.45 -29.23
N PRO A 216 -15.95 32.63 -30.50
CA PRO A 216 -15.17 33.42 -31.42
C PRO A 216 -15.37 34.90 -31.15
N ILE A 217 -14.25 35.58 -30.93
CA ILE A 217 -14.16 37.04 -30.84
C ILE A 217 -14.57 37.62 -32.22
N MET A 218 -15.60 38.43 -32.21
CA MET A 218 -15.82 39.47 -33.24
C MET A 218 -15.21 40.79 -32.77
#